data_6ab1b8c0fdfe6ef792b3d77ac0b6eb84
#
_entry.id   6ab1b8c0fdfe6ef792b3d77ac0b6eb84
#
_cell.length_a   1.000
_cell.length_b   1.000
_cell.length_c   1.000
_cell.angle_alpha   90.00
_cell.angle_beta   90.00
_cell.angle_gamma   90.00
#
_symmetry.space_group_name_H-M   'P 1'
#
loop_
_entity.id
_entity.type
_entity.pdbx_description
1 polymer ?
#
loop_
_entity_poly.entity_id
_entity_poly.type
_entity_poly.pdbx_seq_one_letter_code
_entity_poly.pdbx_strand_id
1 'polypeptide(L)'
;TLINSGDLNRANWNDIDVLILPDGKYPFLNNKDFSDLRNWISKGGKLIAMESAVAQLAGMEEGGIKFKKEGDDTAKKDSYAALKKFGDHDRESISSTTPGSIYKVQLDNSHPLAFGYPGYYYTLKMDDNVYEFINNGWNVGVIKKDNLVAGFVGSELKKKLNDGLIYDVEDLG
;
A
#
# COMPACT_ATOMS: atom_id res chain seq x y z
N THR A 1 7.45 -19.98 13.58
CA THR A 1 6.73 -19.81 14.87
C THR A 1 5.61 -18.80 14.67
N LEU A 2 4.42 -19.08 15.20
CA LEU A 2 3.32 -18.12 15.26
C LEU A 2 3.41 -17.36 16.58
N ILE A 3 3.32 -16.03 16.51
CA ILE A 3 3.31 -15.14 17.68
C ILE A 3 2.00 -14.38 17.66
N ASN A 4 1.34 -14.29 18.81
CA ASN A 4 0.15 -13.46 18.93
C ASN A 4 0.58 -11.98 18.93
N SER A 5 -0.12 -11.13 18.18
CA SER A 5 0.25 -9.71 18.07
C SER A 5 0.33 -8.98 19.42
N GLY A 6 -0.47 -9.42 20.42
CA GLY A 6 -0.42 -8.90 21.78
C GLY A 6 0.79 -9.35 22.61
N ASP A 7 1.51 -10.38 22.17
CA ASP A 7 2.67 -10.93 22.88
C ASP A 7 4.00 -10.53 22.22
N LEU A 8 3.98 -9.75 21.16
CA LEU A 8 5.18 -9.35 20.43
C LEU A 8 6.16 -8.54 21.30
N ASN A 9 5.66 -7.77 22.26
CA ASN A 9 6.46 -7.05 23.24
C ASN A 9 7.26 -7.96 24.19
N ARG A 10 6.91 -9.25 24.28
CA ARG A 10 7.62 -10.28 25.07
C ARG A 10 8.54 -11.12 24.23
N ALA A 11 8.53 -10.94 22.90
CA ALA A 11 9.37 -11.70 22.00
C ALA A 11 10.83 -11.29 22.17
N ASN A 12 11.74 -12.27 22.13
CA ASN A 12 13.16 -11.98 22.04
C ASN A 12 13.50 -11.65 20.60
N TRP A 13 13.62 -10.38 20.28
CA TRP A 13 13.93 -9.88 18.94
C TRP A 13 15.24 -10.43 18.35
N ASN A 14 16.18 -10.85 19.21
CA ASN A 14 17.44 -11.43 18.74
C ASN A 14 17.28 -12.84 18.13
N ASP A 15 16.16 -13.50 18.42
CA ASP A 15 15.86 -14.84 17.91
C ASP A 15 14.98 -14.80 16.65
N ILE A 16 14.66 -13.61 16.15
CA ILE A 16 13.79 -13.38 14.98
C ILE A 16 14.61 -12.82 13.83
N ASP A 17 14.74 -13.57 12.75
CA ASP A 17 15.41 -13.13 11.52
C ASP A 17 14.43 -12.44 10.56
N VAL A 18 13.18 -12.96 10.50
CA VAL A 18 12.14 -12.48 9.61
C VAL A 18 10.82 -12.40 10.37
N LEU A 19 10.17 -11.25 10.30
CA LEU A 19 8.81 -11.05 10.80
C LEU A 19 7.85 -10.88 9.62
N ILE A 20 6.80 -11.70 9.58
CA ILE A 20 5.77 -11.61 8.55
C ILE A 20 4.49 -11.09 9.19
N LEU A 21 3.96 -10.01 8.66
CA LEU A 21 2.66 -9.43 9.03
C LEU A 21 1.68 -9.70 7.87
N PRO A 22 0.89 -10.78 7.95
CA PRO A 22 -0.17 -11.03 6.97
C PRO A 22 -1.26 -9.96 7.02
N ASP A 23 -2.31 -10.10 6.23
CA ASP A 23 -3.46 -9.20 6.31
C ASP A 23 -4.04 -9.20 7.73
N GLY A 24 -4.24 -8.00 8.29
CA GLY A 24 -4.75 -7.85 9.65
C GLY A 24 -4.51 -6.46 10.26
N LYS A 25 -5.05 -6.26 11.46
CA LYS A 25 -4.83 -5.06 12.25
C LYS A 25 -3.80 -5.31 13.34
N TYR A 26 -2.78 -4.47 13.39
CA TYR A 26 -1.65 -4.58 14.29
C TYR A 26 -1.56 -3.36 15.22
N PRO A 27 -2.24 -3.40 16.40
CA PRO A 27 -2.26 -2.27 17.34
C PRO A 27 -0.87 -1.84 17.80
N PHE A 28 0.09 -2.76 17.86
CA PHE A 28 1.47 -2.48 18.29
C PHE A 28 2.20 -1.51 17.34
N LEU A 29 1.82 -1.46 16.06
CA LEU A 29 2.39 -0.51 15.11
C LEU A 29 2.09 0.95 15.51
N ASN A 30 0.98 1.20 16.20
CA ASN A 30 0.56 2.53 16.61
C ASN A 30 1.09 2.97 18.00
N ASN A 31 1.88 2.11 18.66
CA ASN A 31 2.36 2.30 20.03
C ASN A 31 3.88 2.51 20.08
N LYS A 32 4.40 2.78 21.29
CA LYS A 32 5.85 2.86 21.56
C LYS A 32 6.61 1.58 21.18
N ASP A 33 5.90 0.44 21.06
CA ASP A 33 6.47 -0.85 20.65
C ASP A 33 7.01 -0.83 19.22
N PHE A 34 6.60 0.16 18.43
CA PHE A 34 7.18 0.38 17.09
C PHE A 34 8.68 0.72 17.15
N SER A 35 9.15 1.33 18.25
CA SER A 35 10.57 1.62 18.44
C SER A 35 11.42 0.34 18.48
N ASP A 36 10.92 -0.72 19.08
CA ASP A 36 11.63 -2.01 19.16
C ASP A 36 11.68 -2.69 17.79
N LEU A 37 10.58 -2.65 17.04
CA LEU A 37 10.54 -3.13 15.66
C LEU A 37 11.54 -2.36 14.78
N ARG A 38 11.58 -1.04 14.87
CA ARG A 38 12.54 -0.21 14.12
C ARG A 38 13.98 -0.52 14.48
N ASN A 39 14.27 -0.63 15.78
CA ASN A 39 15.60 -1.00 16.25
C ASN A 39 16.01 -2.39 15.74
N TRP A 40 15.07 -3.32 15.69
CA TRP A 40 15.32 -4.64 15.15
C TRP A 40 15.57 -4.59 13.63
N ILE A 41 14.77 -3.86 12.85
CA ILE A 41 15.00 -3.64 11.40
C ILE A 41 16.36 -2.99 11.17
N SER A 42 16.72 -1.96 11.94
CA SER A 42 18.01 -1.27 11.79
C SER A 42 19.24 -2.15 12.08
N LYS A 43 19.04 -3.25 12.81
CA LYS A 43 20.03 -4.28 13.07
C LYS A 43 20.06 -5.42 12.03
N GLY A 44 19.27 -5.31 10.97
CA GLY A 44 19.21 -6.27 9.87
C GLY A 44 18.04 -7.25 9.92
N GLY A 45 17.08 -7.05 10.82
CA GLY A 45 15.83 -7.80 10.83
C GLY A 45 15.00 -7.51 9.57
N LYS A 46 14.32 -8.52 9.03
CA LYS A 46 13.54 -8.42 7.79
C LYS A 46 12.06 -8.43 8.09
N LEU A 47 11.36 -7.36 7.71
CA LEU A 47 9.91 -7.23 7.83
C LEU A 47 9.25 -7.51 6.46
N ILE A 48 8.27 -8.41 6.45
CA ILE A 48 7.39 -8.65 5.31
C ILE A 48 5.98 -8.25 5.74
N ALA A 49 5.44 -7.20 5.15
CA ALA A 49 4.07 -6.75 5.40
C ALA A 49 3.19 -7.00 4.17
N MET A 50 1.94 -7.38 4.40
CA MET A 50 0.98 -7.68 3.35
C MET A 50 -0.33 -6.92 3.57
N GLU A 51 -0.95 -6.47 2.46
CA GLU A 51 -2.29 -5.88 2.42
C GLU A 51 -2.52 -4.77 3.48
N SER A 52 -3.44 -4.96 4.42
CA SER A 52 -3.76 -3.94 5.43
C SER A 52 -2.62 -3.65 6.40
N ALA A 53 -1.65 -4.54 6.57
CA ALA A 53 -0.44 -4.25 7.33
C ALA A 53 0.40 -3.17 6.64
N VAL A 54 0.51 -3.21 5.30
CA VAL A 54 1.16 -2.17 4.49
C VAL A 54 0.44 -0.84 4.65
N ALA A 55 -0.90 -0.84 4.55
CA ALA A 55 -1.69 0.38 4.72
C ALA A 55 -1.50 1.02 6.10
N GLN A 56 -1.35 0.21 7.16
CA GLN A 56 -1.03 0.71 8.49
C GLN A 56 0.35 1.35 8.54
N LEU A 57 1.37 0.71 7.96
CA LEU A 57 2.71 1.29 7.85
C LEU A 57 2.71 2.60 7.05
N ALA A 58 1.98 2.66 5.94
CA ALA A 58 1.87 3.86 5.12
C ALA A 58 1.16 5.03 5.83
N GLY A 59 0.30 4.73 6.81
CA GLY A 59 -0.32 5.72 7.68
C GLY A 59 0.60 6.31 8.74
N MET A 60 1.80 5.77 8.90
CA MET A 60 2.76 6.19 9.92
C MET A 60 3.84 7.10 9.32
N GLU A 61 4.26 8.12 10.06
CA GLU A 61 5.29 9.04 9.59
C GLU A 61 6.63 8.35 9.31
N GLU A 62 6.94 7.31 10.08
CA GLU A 62 8.19 6.57 10.05
C GLU A 62 8.06 5.15 9.44
N GLY A 63 6.92 4.85 8.81
CA GLY A 63 6.61 3.52 8.27
C GLY A 63 7.40 3.13 7.00
N GLY A 64 8.18 4.05 6.45
CA GLY A 64 8.99 3.81 5.25
C GLY A 64 8.20 3.89 3.93
N ILE A 65 6.90 3.67 3.99
CA ILE A 65 5.95 3.74 2.87
C ILE A 65 5.01 4.91 3.11
N LYS A 66 4.51 5.54 2.06
CA LYS A 66 3.54 6.65 2.15
C LYS A 66 2.42 6.46 1.17
N PHE A 67 1.20 6.82 1.62
CA PHE A 67 0.11 6.98 0.68
C PHE A 67 0.42 8.12 -0.28
N LYS A 68 0.10 7.91 -1.55
CA LYS A 68 0.16 8.98 -2.53
C LYS A 68 -0.89 10.03 -2.16
N LYS A 69 -0.43 11.25 -1.90
CA LYS A 69 -1.31 12.40 -1.67
C LYS A 69 -2.01 12.76 -2.97
N GLU A 70 -3.28 13.14 -2.88
CA GLU A 70 -3.96 13.81 -3.99
C GLU A 70 -3.13 15.05 -4.35
N GLY A 71 -2.88 15.25 -5.62
CA GLY A 71 -2.28 16.50 -6.09
C GLY A 71 -3.08 17.66 -5.52
N ASP A 72 -2.38 18.67 -5.02
CA ASP A 72 -2.97 19.83 -4.37
C ASP A 72 -3.70 20.65 -5.45
N ASP A 73 -4.88 20.18 -5.84
CA ASP A 73 -5.83 20.92 -6.67
C ASP A 73 -6.42 22.03 -5.80
N THR A 74 -5.52 22.97 -5.38
CA THR A 74 -5.87 24.21 -4.71
C THR A 74 -6.55 25.21 -5.65
N ALA A 75 -7.14 24.76 -6.74
CA ALA A 75 -8.19 25.52 -7.39
C ALA A 75 -9.29 25.66 -6.34
N LYS A 76 -9.47 26.88 -5.81
CA LYS A 76 -10.56 27.25 -4.92
C LYS A 76 -11.86 26.72 -5.52
N LYS A 77 -12.25 25.50 -5.12
CA LYS A 77 -13.57 24.97 -5.48
C LYS A 77 -14.55 25.95 -4.91
N ASP A 78 -15.29 26.63 -5.79
CA ASP A 78 -16.42 27.46 -5.40
C ASP A 78 -17.25 26.60 -4.43
N SER A 79 -17.45 27.09 -3.21
CA SER A 79 -18.13 26.34 -2.14
C SER A 79 -19.53 25.89 -2.56
N TYR A 80 -20.18 26.64 -3.47
CA TYR A 80 -21.46 26.28 -4.06
C TYR A 80 -21.37 25.15 -5.09
N ALA A 81 -20.31 25.10 -5.88
CA ALA A 81 -20.07 24.00 -6.84
C ALA A 81 -19.70 22.69 -6.13
N ALA A 82 -19.28 22.76 -4.87
CA ALA A 82 -18.98 21.60 -4.03
C ALA A 82 -20.23 20.99 -3.36
N LEU A 83 -21.40 21.64 -3.46
CA LEU A 83 -22.64 21.10 -2.91
C LEU A 83 -23.09 19.87 -3.69
N LYS A 84 -23.06 18.73 -3.03
CA LYS A 84 -23.47 17.45 -3.59
C LYS A 84 -24.99 17.29 -3.47
N LYS A 85 -25.63 16.86 -4.54
CA LYS A 85 -27.05 16.52 -4.49
C LYS A 85 -27.24 15.17 -3.83
N PHE A 86 -28.23 15.06 -2.95
CA PHE A 86 -28.55 13.80 -2.27
C PHE A 86 -28.81 12.64 -3.26
N GLY A 87 -29.44 12.92 -4.41
CA GLY A 87 -29.73 11.92 -5.45
C GLY A 87 -28.49 11.38 -6.16
N ASP A 88 -27.32 12.04 -6.02
CA ASP A 88 -26.06 11.60 -6.62
C ASP A 88 -25.17 10.83 -5.64
N HIS A 89 -25.61 10.66 -4.38
CA HIS A 89 -24.83 10.06 -3.30
C HIS A 89 -24.29 8.65 -3.66
N ASP A 90 -25.12 7.78 -4.19
CA ASP A 90 -24.72 6.41 -4.55
C ASP A 90 -23.72 6.41 -5.72
N ARG A 91 -23.94 7.30 -6.68
CA ARG A 91 -23.05 7.44 -7.83
C ARG A 91 -21.68 8.00 -7.44
N GLU A 92 -21.65 8.93 -6.50
CA GLU A 92 -20.40 9.48 -5.97
C GLU A 92 -19.64 8.47 -5.13
N SER A 93 -20.32 7.69 -4.31
CA SER A 93 -19.67 6.64 -3.51
C SER A 93 -18.96 5.62 -4.40
N ILE A 94 -19.57 5.21 -5.53
CA ILE A 94 -18.99 4.30 -6.50
C ILE A 94 -17.81 4.93 -7.24
N SER A 95 -17.83 6.24 -7.45
CA SER A 95 -16.78 6.94 -8.22
C SER A 95 -15.39 6.88 -7.59
N SER A 96 -15.31 6.71 -6.29
CA SER A 96 -14.06 6.64 -5.52
C SER A 96 -13.63 5.21 -5.14
N THR A 97 -14.35 4.17 -5.60
CA THR A 97 -14.10 2.79 -5.18
C THR A 97 -13.56 1.90 -6.28
N THR A 98 -12.92 0.81 -5.87
CA THR A 98 -12.51 -0.30 -6.74
C THR A 98 -13.04 -1.60 -6.13
N PRO A 99 -14.26 -2.04 -6.49
CA PRO A 99 -14.84 -3.27 -5.94
C PRO A 99 -14.13 -4.55 -6.43
N GLY A 100 -13.22 -4.44 -7.36
CA GLY A 100 -12.40 -5.50 -7.91
C GLY A 100 -11.91 -5.14 -9.32
N SER A 101 -10.61 -5.09 -9.50
CA SER A 101 -9.99 -4.84 -10.80
C SER A 101 -8.71 -5.67 -10.94
N ILE A 102 -8.47 -6.18 -12.15
CA ILE A 102 -7.29 -6.97 -12.48
C ILE A 102 -6.31 -6.07 -13.20
N TYR A 103 -5.12 -5.96 -12.63
CA TYR A 103 -4.01 -5.21 -13.20
C TYR A 103 -2.87 -6.14 -13.63
N LYS A 104 -2.20 -5.75 -14.70
CA LYS A 104 -0.93 -6.32 -15.11
C LYS A 104 0.20 -5.54 -14.43
N VAL A 105 0.83 -6.16 -13.45
CA VAL A 105 2.01 -5.60 -12.76
C VAL A 105 3.23 -5.80 -13.62
N GLN A 106 4.04 -4.77 -13.81
CA GLN A 106 5.37 -4.88 -14.40
C GLN A 106 6.38 -5.20 -13.32
N LEU A 107 7.19 -6.23 -13.54
CA LEU A 107 8.21 -6.69 -12.59
C LEU A 107 9.61 -6.32 -13.07
N ASP A 108 10.46 -5.92 -12.12
CA ASP A 108 11.90 -5.84 -12.32
C ASP A 108 12.52 -7.22 -12.10
N ASN A 109 12.76 -7.95 -13.18
CA ASN A 109 13.32 -9.31 -13.12
C ASN A 109 14.78 -9.35 -12.69
N SER A 110 15.45 -8.22 -12.57
CA SER A 110 16.82 -8.16 -12.04
C SER A 110 16.84 -8.28 -10.52
N HIS A 111 15.70 -8.02 -9.87
CA HIS A 111 15.58 -8.10 -8.42
C HIS A 111 15.29 -9.53 -7.95
N PRO A 112 15.93 -10.02 -6.85
CA PRO A 112 15.74 -11.39 -6.35
C PRO A 112 14.27 -11.77 -6.06
N LEU A 113 13.44 -10.83 -5.60
CA LEU A 113 12.01 -11.09 -5.34
C LEU A 113 11.21 -11.42 -6.61
N ALA A 114 11.66 -10.98 -7.78
CA ALA A 114 11.02 -11.29 -9.05
C ALA A 114 11.62 -12.52 -9.74
N PHE A 115 12.52 -13.25 -9.06
CA PHE A 115 13.16 -14.42 -9.63
C PHE A 115 12.14 -15.52 -9.99
N GLY A 116 12.23 -16.01 -11.21
CA GLY A 116 11.33 -17.05 -11.73
C GLY A 116 10.02 -16.54 -12.30
N TYR A 117 9.72 -15.24 -12.19
CA TYR A 117 8.57 -14.63 -12.86
C TYR A 117 8.94 -14.15 -14.27
N PRO A 118 8.02 -14.21 -15.23
CA PRO A 118 8.12 -13.42 -16.46
C PRO A 118 8.06 -11.93 -16.06
N GLY A 119 8.55 -11.00 -16.85
CA GLY A 119 8.57 -9.55 -16.52
C GLY A 119 7.22 -8.93 -16.10
N TYR A 120 6.26 -9.74 -15.71
CA TYR A 120 4.93 -9.32 -15.25
C TYR A 120 4.23 -10.42 -14.45
N TYR A 121 3.19 -10.01 -13.69
CA TYR A 121 2.15 -10.90 -13.16
C TYR A 121 0.80 -10.17 -13.12
N TYR A 122 -0.28 -10.87 -12.80
CA TYR A 122 -1.60 -10.27 -12.66
C TYR A 122 -2.02 -10.26 -11.20
N THR A 123 -2.50 -9.12 -10.73
CA THR A 123 -3.03 -8.96 -9.38
C THR A 123 -4.49 -8.54 -9.40
N LEU A 124 -5.25 -8.98 -8.39
CA LEU A 124 -6.59 -8.51 -8.12
C LEU A 124 -6.52 -7.39 -7.07
N LYS A 125 -6.90 -6.18 -7.46
CA LYS A 125 -6.98 -5.05 -6.55
C LYS A 125 -8.41 -4.85 -6.08
N MET A 126 -8.62 -4.88 -4.76
CA MET A 126 -9.93 -4.74 -4.12
C MET A 126 -10.03 -3.50 -3.21
N ASP A 127 -9.00 -2.71 -3.14
CA ASP A 127 -8.92 -1.47 -2.36
C ASP A 127 -8.58 -0.26 -3.23
N ASP A 128 -8.62 0.92 -2.66
CA ASP A 128 -8.32 2.22 -3.29
C ASP A 128 -6.98 2.78 -2.84
N ASN A 129 -6.16 1.99 -2.14
CA ASN A 129 -4.87 2.45 -1.68
C ASN A 129 -3.92 2.65 -2.87
N VAL A 130 -3.27 3.79 -2.87
CA VAL A 130 -2.22 4.15 -3.82
C VAL A 130 -1.04 4.66 -3.01
N TYR A 131 0.14 4.12 -3.27
CA TYR A 131 1.36 4.46 -2.55
C TYR A 131 2.31 5.30 -3.40
N GLU A 132 3.21 6.05 -2.76
CA GLU A 132 4.31 6.72 -3.43
C GLU A 132 5.44 5.72 -3.74
N PHE A 133 6.28 6.03 -4.73
CA PHE A 133 7.51 5.27 -4.97
C PHE A 133 8.43 5.33 -3.76
N ILE A 134 9.03 4.20 -3.44
CA ILE A 134 10.09 4.14 -2.44
C ILE A 134 11.36 4.71 -3.07
N ASN A 135 11.86 5.81 -2.49
CA ASN A 135 13.07 6.49 -3.02
C ASN A 135 14.36 5.83 -2.54
N ASN A 136 14.33 5.20 -1.37
CA ASN A 136 15.51 4.59 -0.73
C ASN A 136 15.47 3.06 -0.77
N GLY A 137 14.77 2.49 -1.75
CA GLY A 137 14.61 1.05 -1.93
C GLY A 137 14.27 0.71 -3.37
N TRP A 138 13.84 -0.50 -3.64
CA TRP A 138 13.48 -0.99 -4.96
C TRP A 138 11.97 -1.10 -5.12
N ASN A 139 11.45 -0.62 -6.23
CA ASN A 139 10.05 -0.77 -6.61
C ASN A 139 9.95 -1.95 -7.59
N VAL A 140 9.96 -3.16 -7.06
CA VAL A 140 10.10 -4.41 -7.82
C VAL A 140 8.87 -4.69 -8.70
N GLY A 141 7.67 -4.38 -8.21
CA GLY A 141 6.43 -4.51 -8.94
C GLY A 141 5.74 -3.16 -9.10
N VAL A 142 5.37 -2.80 -10.33
CA VAL A 142 4.77 -1.50 -10.65
C VAL A 142 3.53 -1.65 -11.49
N ILE A 143 2.43 -1.00 -11.07
CA ILE A 143 1.21 -0.89 -11.87
C ILE A 143 1.19 0.48 -12.54
N LYS A 144 1.15 0.50 -13.87
CA LYS A 144 1.00 1.71 -14.67
C LYS A 144 -0.46 1.97 -15.03
N LYS A 145 -0.78 3.21 -15.35
CA LYS A 145 -2.11 3.68 -15.73
C LYS A 145 -2.84 2.74 -16.72
N ASP A 146 -2.14 2.29 -17.75
CA ASP A 146 -2.72 1.53 -18.86
C ASP A 146 -2.69 0.01 -18.61
N ASN A 147 -2.34 -0.41 -17.41
CA ASN A 147 -2.19 -1.82 -17.06
C ASN A 147 -3.49 -2.45 -16.50
N LEU A 148 -4.60 -1.73 -16.53
CA LEU A 148 -5.92 -2.30 -16.20
C LEU A 148 -6.32 -3.31 -17.28
N VAL A 149 -6.54 -4.55 -16.88
CA VAL A 149 -6.92 -5.66 -17.79
C VAL A 149 -8.42 -5.88 -17.76
N ALA A 150 -9.01 -5.88 -16.58
CA ALA A 150 -10.45 -6.11 -16.39
C ALA A 150 -10.94 -5.53 -15.05
N GLY A 151 -12.25 -5.43 -14.91
CA GLY A 151 -12.90 -4.97 -13.69
C GLY A 151 -13.24 -3.48 -13.71
N PHE A 152 -13.76 -2.99 -12.58
CA PHE A 152 -14.24 -1.63 -12.44
C PHE A 152 -13.30 -0.80 -11.56
N VAL A 153 -13.01 0.41 -12.02
CA VAL A 153 -12.29 1.42 -11.26
C VAL A 153 -13.10 2.73 -11.34
N GLY A 154 -13.41 3.29 -10.20
CA GLY A 154 -14.16 4.53 -10.11
C GLY A 154 -13.47 5.70 -10.81
N SER A 155 -14.27 6.63 -11.33
CA SER A 155 -13.76 7.75 -12.15
C SER A 155 -12.83 8.67 -11.39
N GLU A 156 -13.09 8.92 -10.10
CA GLU A 156 -12.20 9.73 -9.25
C GLU A 156 -10.90 9.00 -8.95
N LEU A 157 -10.98 7.70 -8.68
CA LEU A 157 -9.78 6.88 -8.51
C LEU A 157 -8.96 6.84 -9.80
N LYS A 158 -9.59 6.72 -10.97
CA LYS A 158 -8.88 6.81 -12.26
C LYS A 158 -8.13 8.12 -12.43
N LYS A 159 -8.66 9.24 -11.97
CA LYS A 159 -7.93 10.52 -12.00
C LYS A 159 -6.69 10.48 -11.13
N LYS A 160 -6.80 9.94 -9.90
CA LYS A 160 -5.63 9.72 -9.02
C LYS A 160 -4.58 8.83 -9.67
N LEU A 161 -5.01 7.79 -10.40
CA LEU A 161 -4.13 6.87 -11.12
C LEU A 161 -3.46 7.51 -12.34
N ASN A 162 -4.13 8.47 -12.98
CA ASN A 162 -3.59 9.16 -14.15
C ASN A 162 -2.33 9.96 -13.83
N ASP A 163 -2.21 10.47 -12.61
CA ASP A 163 -1.09 11.28 -12.13
C ASP A 163 -0.02 10.48 -11.40
N GLY A 164 -0.10 9.14 -11.40
CA GLY A 164 0.83 8.31 -10.67
C GLY A 164 0.61 6.82 -10.82
N LEU A 165 1.38 6.11 -10.07
CA LEU A 165 1.53 4.68 -10.09
C LEU A 165 0.73 4.05 -8.95
N ILE A 166 0.06 2.93 -9.22
CA ILE A 166 -0.44 2.04 -8.19
C ILE A 166 0.68 1.06 -7.88
N TYR A 167 0.95 0.89 -6.61
CA TYR A 167 1.97 -0.04 -6.14
C TYR A 167 1.35 -1.18 -5.40
N ASP A 168 1.92 -2.31 -5.64
CA ASP A 168 1.68 -3.48 -4.84
C ASP A 168 2.94 -4.34 -4.88
N VAL A 169 3.97 -3.93 -4.20
CA VAL A 169 5.05 -4.77 -3.70
C VAL A 169 6.09 -3.95 -2.94
N GLU A 170 6.45 -4.41 -1.82
CA GLU A 170 7.44 -3.78 -0.99
C GLU A 170 8.58 -4.72 -0.70
N ASP A 171 9.77 -4.25 -0.97
CA ASP A 171 10.96 -4.69 -0.32
C ASP A 171 11.41 -3.57 0.63
N LEU A 172 11.15 -3.78 1.91
CA LEU A 172 11.70 -3.00 3.01
C LEU A 172 12.98 -3.71 3.46
N GLY A 173 13.94 -3.82 2.54
CA GLY A 173 15.24 -4.46 2.76
C GLY A 173 16.18 -3.70 3.66
#